data_e56cd511e3fef0309e0ca655c6d88473
#
_entry.id   e56cd511e3fef0309e0ca655c6d88473
#
_cell.length_a   1.000
_cell.length_b   1.000
_cell.length_c   1.000
_cell.angle_alpha   90.00
_cell.angle_beta   90.00
_cell.angle_gamma   90.00
#
_symmetry.space_group_name_H-M   'P 1'
#
loop_
_entity.id
_entity.type
_entity.pdbx_description
1 polymer ?
#
loop_
_entity_poly.entity_id
_entity_poly.type
_entity_poly.pdbx_seq_one_letter_code
_entity_poly.pdbx_strand_id
1 'polypeptide(L)'
;MTAFDFDKLKQKTLHNLRNLSVVLLSIFIMRTLIVQVNFSLEEIEASKIISEYSPYNIHINLDEQIMYVYKNNELYKTYPVSGGKNNTPSPTGEWIIVHKSKWGSNFGGAWLGLNVPWGKYGIHGTNKPWAIGQQNVSGGCIRMNNEDANELYEYIPHGTKVTIVYEKQPFRNLKDGDIGSDVYAVQNALKSLGYFNDWCDGKYGKTTKSAVLKYQKDVKLAQTGVVNISTWEKLMKE
;
A
#
# COMPACT_ATOMS: atom_id res chain seq x y z
N MET A 1 31.34 40.65 49.76
CA MET A 1 30.47 39.96 48.84
C MET A 1 29.08 39.87 49.48
N THR A 2 28.11 40.72 49.04
CA THR A 2 26.84 40.85 49.69
C THR A 2 25.89 39.71 49.25
N ALA A 3 24.93 39.33 50.06
CA ALA A 3 23.91 38.26 49.77
C ALA A 3 23.25 38.45 48.40
N PHE A 4 23.17 39.68 47.92
CA PHE A 4 22.59 40.04 46.61
C PHE A 4 23.44 39.55 45.42
N ASP A 5 24.73 39.31 45.58
CA ASP A 5 25.62 38.79 44.51
C ASP A 5 25.57 37.29 44.39
N PHE A 6 25.26 36.60 45.49
CA PHE A 6 25.16 35.12 45.52
C PHE A 6 23.91 34.59 44.81
N ASP A 7 22.77 35.29 44.93
CA ASP A 7 21.52 34.94 44.27
C ASP A 7 21.57 35.15 42.76
N LYS A 8 22.22 36.21 42.30
CA LYS A 8 22.46 36.42 40.86
C LYS A 8 23.36 35.34 40.26
N LEU A 9 24.41 34.94 40.98
CA LEU A 9 25.28 33.85 40.50
C LEU A 9 24.51 32.52 40.44
N LYS A 10 23.70 32.22 41.43
CA LYS A 10 22.88 31.02 41.48
C LYS A 10 21.83 30.98 40.38
N GLN A 11 21.18 32.08 40.07
CA GLN A 11 20.21 32.20 38.96
C GLN A 11 20.89 32.02 37.60
N LYS A 12 22.08 32.62 37.39
CA LYS A 12 22.87 32.48 36.16
C LYS A 12 23.32 31.03 35.95
N THR A 13 23.75 30.36 37.01
CA THR A 13 24.12 28.93 36.95
C THR A 13 22.94 28.02 36.62
N LEU A 14 21.78 28.25 37.25
CA LEU A 14 20.53 27.51 36.97
C LEU A 14 20.07 27.74 35.54
N HIS A 15 20.15 28.96 35.01
CA HIS A 15 19.81 29.28 33.63
C HIS A 15 20.75 28.56 32.64
N ASN A 16 22.05 28.54 32.89
CA ASN A 16 23.02 27.85 32.07
C ASN A 16 22.82 26.32 32.08
N LEU A 17 22.53 25.74 33.25
CA LEU A 17 22.21 24.29 33.37
C LEU A 17 20.92 23.94 32.64
N ARG A 18 19.89 24.78 32.69
CA ARG A 18 18.65 24.57 31.94
C ARG A 18 18.88 24.64 30.42
N ASN A 19 19.68 25.61 29.96
CA ASN A 19 20.01 25.70 28.53
C ASN A 19 20.86 24.52 28.07
N LEU A 20 21.78 24.05 28.86
CA LEU A 20 22.59 22.87 28.58
C LEU A 20 21.73 21.59 28.49
N SER A 21 20.77 21.43 29.41
CA SER A 21 19.85 20.30 29.39
C SER A 21 18.93 20.29 28.14
N VAL A 22 18.48 21.46 27.69
CA VAL A 22 17.68 21.59 26.45
C VAL A 22 18.51 21.23 25.23
N VAL A 23 19.78 21.70 25.17
CA VAL A 23 20.69 21.34 24.06
C VAL A 23 21.00 19.84 24.05
N LEU A 24 21.25 19.23 25.19
CA LEU A 24 21.50 17.78 25.27
C LEU A 24 20.26 16.96 24.88
N LEU A 25 19.08 17.40 25.29
CA LEU A 25 17.82 16.76 24.89
C LEU A 25 17.57 16.87 23.39
N SER A 26 17.84 18.03 22.79
CA SER A 26 17.70 18.23 21.34
C SER A 26 18.67 17.36 20.53
N ILE A 27 19.90 17.22 21.00
CA ILE A 27 20.91 16.33 20.39
C ILE A 27 20.47 14.86 20.52
N PHE A 28 19.91 14.46 21.66
CA PHE A 28 19.40 13.11 21.86
C PHE A 28 18.23 12.79 20.93
N ILE A 29 17.26 13.72 20.81
CA ILE A 29 16.12 13.58 19.90
C ILE A 29 16.59 13.50 18.45
N MET A 30 17.52 14.35 18.05
CA MET A 30 18.07 14.34 16.69
C MET A 30 18.79 13.01 16.38
N ARG A 31 19.56 12.48 17.31
CA ARG A 31 20.22 11.17 17.15
C ARG A 31 19.20 10.03 17.02
N THR A 32 18.14 10.02 17.83
CA THR A 32 17.09 8.99 17.71
C THR A 32 16.35 9.08 16.38
N LEU A 33 16.06 10.28 15.88
CA LEU A 33 15.44 10.48 14.56
C LEU A 33 16.37 10.01 13.43
N ILE A 34 17.68 10.32 13.50
CA ILE A 34 18.65 9.85 12.50
C ILE A 34 18.73 8.32 12.48
N VAL A 35 18.75 7.67 13.65
CA VAL A 35 18.77 6.20 13.73
C VAL A 35 17.49 5.60 13.14
N GLN A 36 16.31 6.19 13.41
CA GLN A 36 15.05 5.72 12.82
C GLN A 36 15.00 5.90 11.29
N VAL A 37 15.50 7.04 10.79
CA VAL A 37 15.56 7.29 9.34
C VAL A 37 16.52 6.32 8.66
N ASN A 38 17.70 6.08 9.23
CA ASN A 38 18.66 5.13 8.67
C ASN A 38 18.12 3.70 8.68
N PHE A 39 17.45 3.26 9.75
CA PHE A 39 16.79 1.96 9.80
C PHE A 39 15.72 1.81 8.73
N SER A 40 14.90 2.85 8.51
CA SER A 40 13.87 2.86 7.46
C SER A 40 14.48 2.83 6.05
N LEU A 41 15.61 3.50 5.83
CA LEU A 41 16.33 3.46 4.55
C LEU A 41 16.96 2.09 4.29
N GLU A 42 17.53 1.45 5.30
CA GLU A 42 18.06 0.08 5.19
C GLU A 42 16.94 -0.94 4.89
N GLU A 43 15.76 -0.81 5.52
CA GLU A 43 14.60 -1.66 5.17
C GLU A 43 14.13 -1.45 3.74
N ILE A 44 14.11 -0.21 3.25
CA ILE A 44 13.75 0.12 1.87
C ILE A 44 14.77 -0.44 0.88
N GLU A 45 16.07 -0.28 1.15
CA GLU A 45 17.13 -0.85 0.32
C GLU A 45 17.13 -2.38 0.37
N ALA A 46 16.97 -2.98 1.53
CA ALA A 46 16.85 -4.44 1.67
C ALA A 46 15.61 -4.98 0.91
N SER A 47 14.47 -4.32 1.00
CA SER A 47 13.26 -4.70 0.24
C SER A 47 13.45 -4.54 -1.26
N LYS A 48 14.17 -3.52 -1.70
CA LYS A 48 14.51 -3.29 -3.11
C LYS A 48 15.49 -4.36 -3.62
N ILE A 49 16.52 -4.69 -2.85
CA ILE A 49 17.47 -5.76 -3.15
C ILE A 49 16.76 -7.13 -3.19
N ILE A 50 15.86 -7.42 -2.23
CA ILE A 50 15.08 -8.67 -2.20
C ILE A 50 14.14 -8.74 -3.42
N SER A 51 13.50 -7.64 -3.83
CA SER A 51 12.64 -7.62 -5.03
C SER A 51 13.43 -7.75 -6.34
N GLU A 52 14.66 -7.26 -6.37
CA GLU A 52 15.57 -7.38 -7.51
C GLU A 52 16.14 -8.80 -7.65
N TYR A 53 16.10 -9.60 -6.55
CA TYR A 53 16.65 -10.95 -6.50
C TYR A 53 15.61 -12.07 -6.58
N SER A 54 14.30 -11.78 -6.60
CA SER A 54 13.32 -12.84 -6.81
C SER A 54 13.34 -13.28 -8.28
N PRO A 55 13.65 -14.56 -8.58
CA PRO A 55 13.56 -15.06 -9.94
C PRO A 55 12.12 -15.18 -10.43
N TYR A 56 11.14 -14.98 -9.53
CA TYR A 56 9.73 -15.15 -9.83
C TYR A 56 9.01 -13.81 -9.98
N ASN A 57 8.04 -13.79 -10.91
CA ASN A 57 7.02 -12.76 -11.04
C ASN A 57 5.65 -13.44 -11.15
N ILE A 58 4.63 -12.84 -10.57
CA ILE A 58 3.26 -13.34 -10.63
C ILE A 58 2.41 -12.32 -11.40
N HIS A 59 1.65 -12.80 -12.39
CA HIS A 59 0.64 -12.01 -13.09
C HIS A 59 -0.72 -12.67 -12.89
N ILE A 60 -1.68 -11.94 -12.35
CA ILE A 60 -3.03 -12.42 -12.06
C ILE A 60 -4.01 -11.67 -12.96
N ASN A 61 -4.65 -12.39 -13.87
CA ASN A 61 -5.72 -11.88 -14.72
C ASN A 61 -7.06 -12.33 -14.16
N LEU A 62 -7.82 -11.40 -13.60
CA LEU A 62 -9.13 -11.68 -12.99
C LEU A 62 -10.27 -11.75 -14.01
N ASP A 63 -10.05 -11.31 -15.25
CA ASP A 63 -10.99 -11.51 -16.35
C ASP A 63 -10.96 -12.95 -16.85
N GLU A 64 -9.78 -13.56 -16.84
CA GLU A 64 -9.53 -14.97 -17.18
C GLU A 64 -9.62 -15.89 -15.96
N GLN A 65 -9.49 -15.31 -14.76
CA GLN A 65 -9.41 -16.03 -13.48
C GLN A 65 -8.23 -17.00 -13.42
N ILE A 66 -7.10 -16.55 -13.97
CA ILE A 66 -5.85 -17.30 -14.04
C ILE A 66 -4.72 -16.49 -13.42
N MET A 67 -3.87 -17.17 -12.65
CA MET A 67 -2.58 -16.71 -12.19
C MET A 67 -1.50 -17.35 -13.05
N TYR A 68 -0.63 -16.53 -13.59
CA TYR A 68 0.58 -16.91 -14.30
C TYR A 68 1.78 -16.66 -13.41
N VAL A 69 2.57 -17.67 -13.17
CA VAL A 69 3.84 -17.58 -12.45
C VAL A 69 4.98 -17.68 -13.44
N TYR A 70 5.81 -16.67 -13.50
CA TYR A 70 7.01 -16.64 -14.33
C TYR A 70 8.24 -16.89 -13.46
N LYS A 71 9.22 -17.59 -13.99
CA LYS A 71 10.55 -17.77 -13.40
C LYS A 71 11.59 -17.34 -14.43
N ASN A 72 12.46 -16.38 -14.09
CA ASN A 72 13.44 -15.79 -15.02
C ASN A 72 12.79 -15.31 -16.34
N ASN A 73 11.60 -14.70 -16.25
CA ASN A 73 10.75 -14.22 -17.34
C ASN A 73 10.16 -15.32 -18.26
N GLU A 74 10.32 -16.59 -17.95
CA GLU A 74 9.67 -17.70 -18.66
C GLU A 74 8.46 -18.18 -17.87
N LEU A 75 7.37 -18.53 -18.57
CA LEU A 75 6.16 -19.08 -17.93
C LEU A 75 6.53 -20.41 -17.24
N TYR A 76 6.39 -20.42 -15.91
CA TYR A 76 6.74 -21.58 -15.08
C TYR A 76 5.52 -22.42 -14.72
N LYS A 77 4.43 -21.77 -14.26
CA LYS A 77 3.17 -22.42 -13.87
C LYS A 77 1.98 -21.51 -14.05
N THR A 78 0.80 -22.13 -14.15
CA THR A 78 -0.49 -21.43 -14.13
C THR A 78 -1.39 -22.06 -13.08
N TYR A 79 -2.24 -21.21 -12.44
CA TYR A 79 -3.20 -21.65 -11.45
C TYR A 79 -4.55 -20.98 -11.67
N PRO A 80 -5.68 -21.71 -11.55
CA PRO A 80 -6.96 -21.07 -11.50
C PRO A 80 -7.12 -20.28 -10.20
N VAL A 81 -7.72 -19.10 -10.26
CA VAL A 81 -7.92 -18.20 -9.11
C VAL A 81 -9.33 -17.64 -9.06
N SER A 82 -9.66 -17.01 -7.93
CA SER A 82 -10.88 -16.22 -7.76
C SER A 82 -10.53 -14.95 -7.01
N GLY A 83 -10.93 -13.82 -7.56
CA GLY A 83 -10.73 -12.50 -6.97
C GLY A 83 -11.91 -12.00 -6.15
N GLY A 84 -11.88 -10.71 -5.83
CA GLY A 84 -12.94 -9.97 -5.14
C GLY A 84 -14.16 -9.74 -6.02
N LYS A 85 -15.34 -9.75 -5.41
CA LYS A 85 -16.59 -9.38 -6.09
C LYS A 85 -16.64 -7.86 -6.35
N ASN A 86 -17.57 -7.41 -7.21
CA ASN A 86 -17.61 -6.01 -7.67
C ASN A 86 -17.68 -4.96 -6.55
N ASN A 87 -18.35 -5.25 -5.43
CA ASN A 87 -18.43 -4.33 -4.30
C ASN A 87 -17.26 -4.45 -3.29
N THR A 88 -16.41 -5.46 -3.44
CA THR A 88 -15.16 -5.65 -2.68
C THR A 88 -14.06 -6.13 -3.62
N PRO A 89 -13.64 -5.30 -4.59
CA PRO A 89 -12.73 -5.73 -5.65
C PRO A 89 -11.35 -6.07 -5.09
N SER A 90 -10.65 -6.92 -5.82
CA SER A 90 -9.23 -7.17 -5.55
C SER A 90 -8.40 -5.91 -5.83
N PRO A 91 -7.28 -5.73 -5.16
CA PRO A 91 -6.38 -4.60 -5.40
C PRO A 91 -5.68 -4.79 -6.75
N THR A 92 -6.20 -4.15 -7.80
CA THR A 92 -5.52 -4.10 -9.11
C THR A 92 -4.28 -3.21 -9.02
N GLY A 93 -3.24 -3.53 -9.82
CA GLY A 93 -1.97 -2.82 -9.82
C GLY A 93 -0.78 -3.74 -9.53
N GLU A 94 0.34 -3.15 -9.14
CA GLU A 94 1.59 -3.84 -8.85
C GLU A 94 1.87 -3.84 -7.35
N TRP A 95 2.13 -5.02 -6.82
CA TRP A 95 2.35 -5.28 -5.41
C TRP A 95 3.58 -6.15 -5.20
N ILE A 96 3.99 -6.29 -3.94
CA ILE A 96 5.09 -7.16 -3.52
C ILE A 96 4.60 -8.07 -2.40
N ILE A 97 5.02 -9.33 -2.42
CA ILE A 97 4.81 -10.25 -1.30
C ILE A 97 5.73 -9.85 -0.15
N VAL A 98 5.15 -9.30 0.91
CA VAL A 98 5.88 -8.81 2.10
C VAL A 98 5.69 -9.67 3.33
N HIS A 99 4.75 -10.60 3.30
CA HIS A 99 4.45 -11.45 4.45
C HIS A 99 4.04 -12.86 3.99
N LYS A 100 4.60 -13.89 4.63
CA LYS A 100 4.24 -15.29 4.42
C LYS A 100 3.95 -15.94 5.76
N SER A 101 2.83 -16.67 5.86
CA SER A 101 2.47 -17.42 7.07
C SER A 101 1.58 -18.62 6.74
N LYS A 102 1.58 -19.60 7.62
CA LYS A 102 0.59 -20.69 7.59
C LYS A 102 -0.61 -20.27 8.42
N TRP A 103 -1.78 -20.25 7.80
CA TRP A 103 -3.06 -19.90 8.41
C TRP A 103 -3.95 -21.14 8.50
N GLY A 104 -4.98 -21.08 9.35
CA GLY A 104 -5.87 -22.21 9.59
C GLY A 104 -6.70 -22.62 8.35
N SER A 105 -7.46 -23.71 8.50
CA SER A 105 -8.19 -24.38 7.42
C SER A 105 -9.13 -23.47 6.60
N ASN A 106 -9.67 -22.40 7.20
CA ASN A 106 -10.54 -21.43 6.50
C ASN A 106 -9.80 -20.64 5.40
N PHE A 107 -8.46 -20.57 5.46
CA PHE A 107 -7.59 -19.93 4.49
C PHE A 107 -6.74 -20.94 3.71
N GLY A 108 -7.07 -22.22 3.80
CA GLY A 108 -6.40 -23.29 3.07
C GLY A 108 -4.93 -23.51 3.43
N GLY A 109 -4.51 -23.08 4.63
CA GLY A 109 -3.17 -23.33 5.18
C GLY A 109 -2.09 -22.34 4.76
N ALA A 110 -2.16 -21.72 3.61
CA ALA A 110 -1.14 -20.81 3.09
C ALA A 110 -1.66 -19.37 2.97
N TRP A 111 -0.81 -18.40 3.33
CA TRP A 111 -1.04 -16.97 3.15
C TRP A 111 0.23 -16.29 2.61
N LEU A 112 0.09 -15.56 1.49
CA LEU A 112 1.10 -14.70 0.91
C LEU A 112 0.52 -13.27 0.88
N GLY A 113 0.96 -12.42 1.82
CA GLY A 113 0.44 -11.07 2.03
C GLY A 113 1.10 -10.05 1.11
N LEU A 114 0.29 -9.15 0.56
CA LEU A 114 0.69 -8.08 -0.34
C LEU A 114 0.83 -6.75 0.41
N ASN A 115 1.70 -5.86 -0.07
CA ASN A 115 1.95 -4.53 0.50
C ASN A 115 0.90 -3.48 0.13
N VAL A 116 -0.36 -3.87 0.05
CA VAL A 116 -1.48 -2.97 -0.27
C VAL A 116 -1.72 -1.99 0.89
N PRO A 117 -1.66 -0.65 0.67
CA PRO A 117 -1.66 0.31 1.78
C PRO A 117 -3.01 0.52 2.46
N TRP A 118 -4.13 0.13 1.84
CA TRP A 118 -5.48 0.35 2.39
C TRP A 118 -6.08 -0.84 3.11
N GLY A 119 -5.39 -1.99 3.20
CA GLY A 119 -5.93 -3.16 3.90
C GLY A 119 -5.06 -4.39 3.81
N LYS A 120 -5.49 -5.45 4.46
CA LYS A 120 -4.82 -6.76 4.40
C LYS A 120 -5.32 -7.53 3.18
N TYR A 121 -4.52 -7.58 2.15
CA TYR A 121 -4.76 -8.35 0.94
C TYR A 121 -3.66 -9.38 0.75
N GLY A 122 -4.01 -10.49 0.12
CA GLY A 122 -3.04 -11.55 -0.14
C GLY A 122 -3.60 -12.65 -1.02
N ILE A 123 -2.75 -13.63 -1.26
CA ILE A 123 -3.05 -14.86 -2.00
C ILE A 123 -3.15 -15.99 -0.98
N HIS A 124 -4.22 -16.80 -1.01
CA HIS A 124 -4.43 -17.87 -0.06
C HIS A 124 -5.38 -18.95 -0.59
N GLY A 125 -5.43 -20.09 0.06
CA GLY A 125 -6.42 -21.14 -0.21
C GLY A 125 -7.84 -20.74 0.22
N THR A 126 -8.81 -21.63 0.06
CA THR A 126 -10.22 -21.32 0.33
C THR A 126 -10.99 -22.54 0.82
N ASN A 127 -12.07 -22.30 1.59
CA ASN A 127 -13.11 -23.27 1.89
C ASN A 127 -14.23 -23.28 0.84
N LYS A 128 -14.08 -22.53 -0.26
CA LYS A 128 -15.04 -22.43 -1.37
C LYS A 128 -14.38 -22.78 -2.70
N PRO A 129 -13.88 -24.03 -2.88
CA PRO A 129 -13.11 -24.41 -4.07
C PRO A 129 -13.93 -24.34 -5.37
N TRP A 130 -15.25 -24.44 -5.30
CA TRP A 130 -16.17 -24.34 -6.44
C TRP A 130 -16.12 -23.01 -7.19
N ALA A 131 -15.63 -21.95 -6.53
CA ALA A 131 -15.55 -20.62 -7.14
C ALA A 131 -14.23 -20.38 -7.89
N ILE A 132 -13.22 -21.22 -7.68
CA ILE A 132 -11.89 -21.06 -8.26
C ILE A 132 -11.95 -21.29 -9.76
N GLY A 133 -11.46 -20.30 -10.53
CA GLY A 133 -11.51 -20.31 -12.00
C GLY A 133 -12.92 -20.10 -12.58
N GLN A 134 -13.92 -19.73 -11.75
CA GLN A 134 -15.32 -19.60 -12.18
C GLN A 134 -15.89 -18.22 -11.86
N GLN A 135 -15.66 -17.69 -10.68
CA GLN A 135 -16.29 -16.46 -10.21
C GLN A 135 -15.39 -15.68 -9.25
N ASN A 136 -15.45 -14.36 -9.33
CA ASN A 136 -14.82 -13.43 -8.37
C ASN A 136 -15.77 -13.21 -7.19
N VAL A 137 -15.54 -13.90 -6.06
CA VAL A 137 -16.49 -13.96 -4.92
C VAL A 137 -15.87 -13.61 -3.57
N SER A 138 -14.59 -13.21 -3.54
CA SER A 138 -13.88 -12.91 -2.29
C SER A 138 -14.21 -11.51 -1.75
N GLY A 139 -13.68 -11.20 -0.57
CA GLY A 139 -13.66 -9.84 -0.01
C GLY A 139 -12.50 -8.98 -0.53
N GLY A 140 -11.83 -9.39 -1.62
CA GLY A 140 -10.72 -8.71 -2.26
C GLY A 140 -9.43 -9.54 -2.34
N CYS A 141 -9.22 -10.52 -1.47
CA CYS A 141 -8.07 -11.42 -1.57
C CYS A 141 -8.17 -12.33 -2.81
N ILE A 142 -7.03 -12.77 -3.29
CA ILE A 142 -6.93 -13.78 -4.35
C ILE A 142 -7.01 -15.16 -3.71
N ARG A 143 -7.98 -15.96 -4.16
CA ARG A 143 -8.20 -17.32 -3.68
C ARG A 143 -7.73 -18.35 -4.69
N MET A 144 -7.19 -19.44 -4.20
CA MET A 144 -6.73 -20.60 -4.95
C MET A 144 -7.28 -21.88 -4.34
N ASN A 145 -7.16 -23.01 -5.03
CA ASN A 145 -7.29 -24.31 -4.38
C ASN A 145 -6.25 -24.43 -3.27
N ASN A 146 -6.55 -25.16 -2.22
CA ASN A 146 -5.67 -25.27 -1.06
C ASN A 146 -4.31 -25.91 -1.38
N GLU A 147 -4.32 -26.92 -2.24
CA GLU A 147 -3.10 -27.57 -2.71
C GLU A 147 -2.21 -26.61 -3.50
N ASP A 148 -2.80 -25.88 -4.45
CA ASP A 148 -2.12 -24.88 -5.27
C ASP A 148 -1.53 -23.75 -4.41
N ALA A 149 -2.29 -23.26 -3.43
CA ALA A 149 -1.85 -22.19 -2.51
C ALA A 149 -0.68 -22.66 -1.63
N ASN A 150 -0.71 -23.90 -1.15
CA ASN A 150 0.38 -24.47 -0.37
C ASN A 150 1.61 -24.71 -1.25
N GLU A 151 1.46 -25.19 -2.47
CA GLU A 151 2.56 -25.35 -3.42
C GLU A 151 3.20 -23.97 -3.72
N LEU A 152 2.40 -22.97 -4.09
CA LEU A 152 2.87 -21.61 -4.35
C LEU A 152 3.65 -21.05 -3.14
N TYR A 153 3.13 -21.27 -1.93
CA TYR A 153 3.78 -20.83 -0.69
C TYR A 153 5.20 -21.41 -0.54
N GLU A 154 5.45 -22.64 -0.92
CA GLU A 154 6.76 -23.27 -0.70
C GLU A 154 7.87 -22.64 -1.55
N TYR A 155 7.59 -22.27 -2.82
CA TYR A 155 8.65 -21.83 -3.73
C TYR A 155 8.68 -20.32 -4.00
N ILE A 156 7.61 -19.56 -3.72
CA ILE A 156 7.61 -18.11 -3.93
C ILE A 156 8.27 -17.40 -2.74
N PRO A 157 9.34 -16.62 -2.92
CA PRO A 157 9.99 -15.89 -1.84
C PRO A 157 9.27 -14.57 -1.52
N HIS A 158 9.63 -13.95 -0.38
CA HIS A 158 9.35 -12.54 -0.12
C HIS A 158 9.98 -11.68 -1.23
N GLY A 159 9.42 -10.50 -1.47
CA GLY A 159 9.89 -9.59 -2.51
C GLY A 159 9.40 -9.93 -3.92
N THR A 160 8.72 -11.07 -4.13
CA THR A 160 8.15 -11.42 -5.44
C THR A 160 7.13 -10.38 -5.87
N LYS A 161 7.27 -9.85 -7.09
CA LYS A 161 6.32 -8.93 -7.72
C LYS A 161 5.04 -9.66 -8.08
N VAL A 162 3.91 -9.00 -7.83
CA VAL A 162 2.56 -9.49 -8.15
C VAL A 162 1.81 -8.39 -8.88
N THR A 163 1.50 -8.61 -10.14
CA THR A 163 0.64 -7.73 -10.93
C THR A 163 -0.77 -8.32 -10.97
N ILE A 164 -1.77 -7.52 -10.61
CA ILE A 164 -3.19 -7.93 -10.64
C ILE A 164 -3.92 -7.02 -11.61
N VAL A 165 -4.55 -7.61 -12.63
CA VAL A 165 -5.35 -6.91 -13.63
C VAL A 165 -6.80 -7.38 -13.60
N TYR A 166 -7.74 -6.45 -13.83
CA TYR A 166 -9.16 -6.72 -13.99
C TYR A 166 -9.75 -5.63 -14.88
N GLU A 167 -9.73 -5.84 -16.20
CA GLU A 167 -10.18 -4.85 -17.21
C GLU A 167 -11.69 -4.68 -17.21
N LYS A 168 -12.44 -5.76 -16.98
CA LYS A 168 -13.92 -5.75 -16.90
C LYS A 168 -14.46 -5.21 -15.58
N GLN A 169 -13.60 -4.69 -14.68
CA GLN A 169 -14.08 -4.09 -13.44
C GLN A 169 -14.96 -2.88 -13.75
N PRO A 170 -16.23 -2.86 -13.27
CA PRO A 170 -17.11 -1.74 -13.54
C PRO A 170 -16.58 -0.42 -12.95
N PHE A 171 -16.62 0.65 -13.73
CA PHE A 171 -16.34 1.98 -13.21
C PHE A 171 -17.35 2.36 -12.12
N ARG A 172 -16.89 3.03 -11.08
CA ARG A 172 -17.72 3.64 -10.04
C ARG A 172 -17.32 5.08 -9.80
N ASN A 173 -18.28 5.93 -9.46
CA ASN A 173 -17.94 7.26 -8.97
C ASN A 173 -17.23 7.16 -7.62
N LEU A 174 -16.11 7.89 -7.45
CA LEU A 174 -15.35 7.89 -6.20
C LEU A 174 -15.66 9.12 -5.38
N LYS A 175 -15.91 8.92 -4.08
CA LYS A 175 -16.30 9.94 -3.12
C LYS A 175 -15.76 9.64 -1.73
N ASP A 176 -15.95 10.55 -0.82
CA ASP A 176 -15.56 10.42 0.59
C ASP A 176 -16.07 9.10 1.21
N GLY A 177 -15.16 8.37 1.83
CA GLY A 177 -15.38 7.03 2.40
C GLY A 177 -15.03 5.86 1.48
N ASP A 178 -14.84 6.08 0.17
CA ASP A 178 -14.44 5.00 -0.75
C ASP A 178 -12.99 4.56 -0.53
N ILE A 179 -12.73 3.28 -0.78
CA ILE A 179 -11.41 2.64 -0.61
C ILE A 179 -11.15 1.74 -1.81
N GLY A 180 -9.93 1.75 -2.34
CA GLY A 180 -9.53 0.83 -3.41
C GLY A 180 -8.41 1.32 -4.30
N SER A 181 -8.08 0.49 -5.30
CA SER A 181 -7.05 0.77 -6.31
C SER A 181 -7.39 1.99 -7.16
N ASP A 182 -8.66 2.19 -7.44
CA ASP A 182 -9.19 3.33 -8.17
C ASP A 182 -8.97 4.65 -7.39
N VAL A 183 -9.19 4.65 -6.07
CA VAL A 183 -8.85 5.78 -5.20
C VAL A 183 -7.34 6.00 -5.17
N TYR A 184 -6.56 4.93 -5.05
CA TYR A 184 -5.10 5.00 -5.05
C TYR A 184 -4.56 5.59 -6.36
N ALA A 185 -5.12 5.18 -7.52
CA ALA A 185 -4.79 5.72 -8.83
C ALA A 185 -5.08 7.23 -8.90
N VAL A 186 -6.25 7.66 -8.42
CA VAL A 186 -6.62 9.09 -8.36
C VAL A 186 -5.65 9.88 -7.48
N GLN A 187 -5.29 9.37 -6.29
CA GLN A 187 -4.33 10.03 -5.41
C GLN A 187 -2.96 10.18 -6.08
N ASN A 188 -2.47 9.14 -6.75
CA ASN A 188 -1.20 9.19 -7.46
C ASN A 188 -1.23 10.21 -8.63
N ALA A 189 -2.28 10.21 -9.44
CA ALA A 189 -2.45 11.17 -10.53
C ALA A 189 -2.52 12.62 -10.01
N LEU A 190 -3.32 12.86 -8.97
CA LEU A 190 -3.39 14.18 -8.33
C LEU A 190 -2.04 14.60 -7.71
N LYS A 191 -1.27 13.66 -7.21
CA LYS A 191 0.05 13.91 -6.63
C LYS A 191 1.07 14.27 -7.71
N SER A 192 1.10 13.56 -8.84
CA SER A 192 1.98 13.88 -9.97
C SER A 192 1.70 15.25 -10.56
N LEU A 193 0.44 15.70 -10.53
CA LEU A 193 0.01 17.03 -10.98
C LEU A 193 0.12 18.13 -9.90
N GLY A 194 0.60 17.82 -8.70
CA GLY A 194 0.80 18.79 -7.61
C GLY A 194 -0.45 19.18 -6.83
N TYR A 195 -1.60 18.51 -7.00
CA TYR A 195 -2.82 18.75 -6.26
C TYR A 195 -2.91 18.01 -4.93
N PHE A 196 -2.16 16.92 -4.76
CA PHE A 196 -2.18 16.06 -3.58
C PHE A 196 -0.78 15.89 -2.99
N ASN A 197 -0.57 16.33 -1.75
CA ASN A 197 0.76 16.33 -1.10
C ASN A 197 0.89 15.32 0.05
N ASP A 198 -0.15 14.51 0.26
CA ASP A 198 -0.20 13.53 1.33
C ASP A 198 0.26 12.14 0.84
N TRP A 199 0.23 11.14 1.73
CA TRP A 199 0.49 9.76 1.40
C TRP A 199 -0.68 9.15 0.61
N CYS A 200 -0.38 8.55 -0.54
CA CYS A 200 -1.38 7.84 -1.33
C CYS A 200 -1.73 6.52 -0.63
N ASP A 201 -2.79 6.51 0.14
CA ASP A 201 -3.22 5.38 0.99
C ASP A 201 -4.41 4.59 0.43
N GLY A 202 -4.92 4.97 -0.74
CA GLY A 202 -6.08 4.36 -1.37
C GLY A 202 -7.40 4.58 -0.63
N LYS A 203 -7.46 5.56 0.29
CA LYS A 203 -8.68 5.93 1.03
C LYS A 203 -9.12 7.34 0.65
N TYR A 204 -10.33 7.45 0.14
CA TYR A 204 -10.89 8.73 -0.24
C TYR A 204 -11.39 9.49 1.00
N GLY A 205 -10.51 10.29 1.57
CA GLY A 205 -10.81 11.14 2.73
C GLY A 205 -10.92 12.62 2.35
N LYS A 206 -10.99 13.47 3.38
CA LYS A 206 -11.11 14.95 3.22
C LYS A 206 -9.98 15.56 2.39
N THR A 207 -8.75 15.07 2.56
CA THR A 207 -7.56 15.53 1.81
C THR A 207 -7.72 15.22 0.32
N THR A 208 -8.12 13.99 -0.01
CA THR A 208 -8.38 13.59 -1.40
C THR A 208 -9.51 14.41 -2.01
N LYS A 209 -10.62 14.58 -1.28
CA LYS A 209 -11.75 15.43 -1.73
C LYS A 209 -11.32 16.87 -2.02
N SER A 210 -10.50 17.45 -1.14
CA SER A 210 -9.99 18.81 -1.34
C SER A 210 -9.11 18.92 -2.58
N ALA A 211 -8.26 17.92 -2.83
CA ALA A 211 -7.43 17.87 -4.02
C ALA A 211 -8.26 17.75 -5.32
N VAL A 212 -9.28 16.88 -5.30
CA VAL A 212 -10.22 16.73 -6.43
C VAL A 212 -10.96 18.01 -6.72
N LEU A 213 -11.45 18.74 -5.70
CA LEU A 213 -12.13 20.02 -5.88
C LEU A 213 -11.22 21.06 -6.54
N LYS A 214 -9.95 21.16 -6.11
CA LYS A 214 -8.96 22.07 -6.73
C LYS A 214 -8.70 21.70 -8.18
N TYR A 215 -8.44 20.41 -8.45
CA TYR A 215 -8.25 19.92 -9.81
C TYR A 215 -9.45 20.23 -10.70
N GLN A 216 -10.67 19.87 -10.27
CA GLN A 216 -11.90 20.14 -11.02
C GLN A 216 -12.08 21.62 -11.38
N LYS A 217 -11.75 22.53 -10.42
CA LYS A 217 -11.77 23.98 -10.64
C LYS A 217 -10.83 24.38 -11.77
N ASP A 218 -9.58 23.94 -11.71
CA ASP A 218 -8.52 24.36 -12.64
C ASP A 218 -8.77 23.83 -14.06
N VAL A 219 -9.30 22.60 -14.18
CA VAL A 219 -9.65 22.01 -15.47
C VAL A 219 -11.08 22.34 -15.95
N LYS A 220 -11.76 23.28 -15.27
CA LYS A 220 -13.13 23.78 -15.59
C LYS A 220 -14.20 22.68 -15.58
N LEU A 221 -14.11 21.71 -14.70
CA LEU A 221 -15.17 20.76 -14.41
C LEU A 221 -16.04 21.22 -13.24
N ALA A 222 -17.23 20.61 -13.11
CA ALA A 222 -18.10 20.85 -11.95
C ALA A 222 -17.38 20.46 -10.64
N GLN A 223 -17.28 21.38 -9.70
CA GLN A 223 -16.57 21.20 -8.42
C GLN A 223 -17.45 20.42 -7.43
N THR A 224 -17.60 19.13 -7.66
CA THR A 224 -18.41 18.22 -6.83
C THR A 224 -17.63 17.54 -5.72
N GLY A 225 -16.30 17.46 -5.86
CA GLY A 225 -15.45 16.63 -5.02
C GLY A 225 -15.74 15.13 -5.19
N VAL A 226 -16.37 14.74 -6.29
CA VAL A 226 -16.63 13.35 -6.69
C VAL A 226 -15.87 13.11 -7.98
N VAL A 227 -15.12 12.01 -8.07
CA VAL A 227 -14.48 11.59 -9.31
C VAL A 227 -15.50 10.76 -10.09
N ASN A 228 -16.25 11.43 -10.95
CA ASN A 228 -17.12 10.81 -11.95
C ASN A 228 -16.31 10.46 -13.20
N ILE A 229 -16.96 9.84 -14.20
CA ILE A 229 -16.28 9.40 -15.43
C ILE A 229 -15.55 10.56 -16.13
N SER A 230 -16.15 11.75 -16.22
CA SER A 230 -15.52 12.90 -16.88
C SER A 230 -14.28 13.41 -16.11
N THR A 231 -14.31 13.38 -14.77
CA THR A 231 -13.16 13.73 -13.93
C THR A 231 -12.06 12.67 -14.07
N TRP A 232 -12.44 11.40 -14.05
CA TRP A 232 -11.51 10.28 -14.20
C TRP A 232 -10.77 10.30 -15.53
N GLU A 233 -11.53 10.36 -16.64
CA GLU A 233 -10.93 10.36 -17.99
C GLU A 233 -9.99 11.54 -18.20
N LYS A 234 -10.33 12.71 -17.68
CA LYS A 234 -9.47 13.87 -17.80
C LYS A 234 -8.20 13.74 -16.94
N LEU A 235 -8.34 13.24 -15.71
CA LEU A 235 -7.24 13.05 -14.78
C LEU A 235 -6.24 11.97 -15.24
N MET A 236 -6.73 10.89 -15.87
CA MET A 236 -5.88 9.77 -16.31
C MET A 236 -5.23 9.98 -17.69
N LYS A 237 -5.59 11.06 -18.40
CA LYS A 237 -4.97 11.43 -19.70
C LYS A 237 -3.80 12.41 -19.57
N GLU A 238 -3.66 13.05 -18.42
CA GLU A 238 -2.58 14.02 -18.13
C GLU A 238 -1.34 13.35 -17.57
#